data_9c03eb93926d83265908d53c10f1eff6
#
_entry.id   9c03eb93926d83265908d53c10f1eff6
#
_cell.length_a   1.000
_cell.length_b   1.000
_cell.length_c   1.000
_cell.angle_alpha   90.00
_cell.angle_beta   90.00
_cell.angle_gamma   90.00
#
_symmetry.space_group_name_H-M   'P 1'
#
loop_
_entity.id
_entity.type
_entity.pdbx_description
1 polymer ?
#
loop_
_entity_poly.entity_id
_entity_poly.type
_entity_poly.pdbx_seq_one_letter_code
_entity_poly.pdbx_strand_id
1 'polypeptide(L)'
;MLFNPTPLEKLTTLVTDLLEKQSALKTEVETLRAESASIRGNEQSKEGEIQRLNTALAAKDEEIKMYVDELAAKDVEIEAIVSKIESLLG
;
A
#
# COMPACT_ATOMS: atom_id res chain seq x y z
N MET A 1 -60.92 15.17 -27.93
CA MET A 1 -60.79 14.69 -26.58
C MET A 1 -59.36 14.83 -26.13
N LEU A 2 -59.14 15.54 -25.07
CA LEU A 2 -57.80 15.70 -24.56
C LEU A 2 -57.43 14.46 -23.74
N PHE A 3 -56.25 13.97 -24.00
CA PHE A 3 -55.73 12.80 -23.36
C PHE A 3 -55.01 13.21 -22.05
N ASN A 4 -55.75 13.12 -20.96
CA ASN A 4 -55.14 13.33 -19.65
C ASN A 4 -54.91 11.96 -18.99
N PRO A 5 -53.69 11.70 -18.48
CA PRO A 5 -53.47 10.46 -17.75
C PRO A 5 -54.43 10.35 -16.58
N THR A 6 -54.99 9.20 -16.39
CA THR A 6 -55.82 8.91 -15.22
C THR A 6 -54.91 8.84 -13.99
N PRO A 7 -55.48 9.00 -12.79
CA PRO A 7 -54.70 8.79 -11.56
C PRO A 7 -54.03 7.43 -11.50
N LEU A 8 -54.66 6.40 -12.02
CA LEU A 8 -54.07 5.05 -12.05
C LEU A 8 -52.86 4.99 -13.01
N GLU A 9 -52.95 5.63 -14.17
CA GLU A 9 -51.83 5.71 -15.13
C GLU A 9 -50.66 6.49 -14.53
N LYS A 10 -50.92 7.60 -13.83
CA LYS A 10 -49.89 8.35 -13.10
C LYS A 10 -49.24 7.52 -12.04
N LEU A 11 -50.03 6.77 -11.30
CA LEU A 11 -49.49 5.89 -10.27
C LEU A 11 -48.60 4.79 -10.88
N THR A 12 -49.02 4.20 -11.96
CA THR A 12 -48.26 3.18 -12.70
C THR A 12 -46.92 3.75 -13.14
N THR A 13 -46.93 4.96 -13.72
CA THR A 13 -45.69 5.63 -14.14
C THR A 13 -44.74 5.89 -12.96
N LEU A 14 -45.28 6.39 -11.84
CA LEU A 14 -44.50 6.65 -10.65
C LEU A 14 -43.90 5.38 -10.05
N VAL A 15 -44.67 4.30 -10.01
CA VAL A 15 -44.17 3.00 -9.52
C VAL A 15 -43.08 2.47 -10.43
N THR A 16 -43.26 2.56 -11.74
CA THR A 16 -42.24 2.13 -12.70
C THR A 16 -40.96 2.93 -12.54
N ASP A 17 -41.05 4.25 -12.41
CA ASP A 17 -39.88 5.12 -12.15
C ASP A 17 -39.17 4.77 -10.85
N LEU A 18 -39.95 4.50 -9.78
CA LEU A 18 -39.36 4.09 -8.50
C LEU A 18 -38.63 2.77 -8.60
N LEU A 19 -39.20 1.80 -9.31
CA LEU A 19 -38.56 0.49 -9.52
C LEU A 19 -37.28 0.62 -10.32
N GLU A 20 -37.27 1.47 -11.35
CA GLU A 20 -36.07 1.74 -12.15
C GLU A 20 -34.97 2.40 -11.30
N LYS A 21 -35.33 3.40 -10.50
CA LYS A 21 -34.41 4.06 -9.58
C LYS A 21 -33.86 3.10 -8.53
N GLN A 22 -34.73 2.27 -7.99
CA GLN A 22 -34.33 1.26 -7.00
C GLN A 22 -33.33 0.28 -7.62
N SER A 23 -33.60 -0.19 -8.83
CA SER A 23 -32.70 -1.10 -9.55
C SER A 23 -31.34 -0.43 -9.84
N ALA A 24 -31.35 0.83 -10.27
CA ALA A 24 -30.14 1.60 -10.54
C ALA A 24 -29.32 1.79 -9.26
N LEU A 25 -29.97 2.15 -8.16
CA LEU A 25 -29.31 2.31 -6.86
C LEU A 25 -28.72 0.99 -6.35
N LYS A 26 -29.45 -0.09 -6.52
CA LYS A 26 -28.96 -1.42 -6.14
C LYS A 26 -27.69 -1.79 -6.90
N THR A 27 -27.68 -1.55 -8.20
CA THR A 27 -26.50 -1.78 -9.04
C THR A 27 -25.34 -0.90 -8.61
N GLU A 28 -25.60 0.37 -8.32
CA GLU A 28 -24.57 1.31 -7.85
C GLU A 28 -23.98 0.87 -6.51
N VAL A 29 -24.82 0.43 -5.58
CA VAL A 29 -24.35 -0.10 -4.29
C VAL A 29 -23.48 -1.33 -4.48
N GLU A 30 -23.88 -2.25 -5.36
CA GLU A 30 -23.08 -3.44 -5.66
C GLU A 30 -21.71 -3.07 -6.25
N THR A 31 -21.69 -2.11 -7.19
CA THR A 31 -20.46 -1.59 -7.77
C THR A 31 -19.55 -0.96 -6.73
N LEU A 32 -20.10 -0.11 -5.88
CA LEU A 32 -19.33 0.56 -4.81
C LEU A 32 -18.79 -0.44 -3.80
N ARG A 33 -19.53 -1.47 -3.48
CA ARG A 33 -19.06 -2.54 -2.60
C ARG A 33 -17.88 -3.31 -3.21
N ALA A 34 -17.99 -3.61 -4.52
CA ALA A 34 -16.92 -4.29 -5.23
C ALA A 34 -15.65 -3.43 -5.29
N GLU A 35 -15.80 -2.14 -5.60
CA GLU A 35 -14.69 -1.18 -5.61
C GLU A 35 -14.06 -1.05 -4.22
N SER A 36 -14.87 -0.95 -3.18
CA SER A 36 -14.40 -0.87 -1.80
C SER A 36 -13.61 -2.11 -1.39
N ALA A 37 -14.10 -3.29 -1.76
CA ALA A 37 -13.39 -4.55 -1.50
C ALA A 37 -12.05 -4.60 -2.23
N SER A 38 -12.01 -4.14 -3.48
CA SER A 38 -10.79 -4.06 -4.28
C SER A 38 -9.76 -3.12 -3.64
N ILE A 39 -10.20 -1.94 -3.20
CA ILE A 39 -9.35 -0.95 -2.52
C ILE A 39 -8.77 -1.54 -1.24
N ARG A 40 -9.59 -2.21 -0.44
CA ARG A 40 -9.12 -2.86 0.81
C ARG A 40 -8.07 -3.92 0.53
N GLY A 41 -8.30 -4.73 -0.51
CA GLY A 41 -7.34 -5.76 -0.92
C GLY A 41 -6.01 -5.15 -1.32
N ASN A 42 -6.04 -4.06 -2.09
CA ASN A 42 -4.84 -3.34 -2.51
C ASN A 42 -4.11 -2.70 -1.32
N GLU A 43 -4.84 -2.12 -0.37
CA GLU A 43 -4.25 -1.54 0.83
C GLU A 43 -3.57 -2.60 1.70
N GLN A 44 -4.19 -3.74 1.89
CA GLN A 44 -3.60 -4.85 2.63
C GLN A 44 -2.33 -5.36 1.97
N SER A 45 -2.34 -5.48 0.64
CA SER A 45 -1.19 -5.90 -0.14
C SER A 45 -0.03 -4.90 -0.01
N LYS A 46 -0.33 -3.61 -0.10
CA LYS A 46 0.67 -2.54 0.07
C LYS A 46 1.24 -2.51 1.47
N GLU A 47 0.41 -2.70 2.48
CA GLU A 47 0.84 -2.73 3.87
C GLU A 47 1.77 -3.90 4.13
N GLY A 48 1.46 -5.08 3.60
CA GLY A 48 2.33 -6.24 3.66
C GLY A 48 3.68 -5.98 2.98
N GLU A 49 3.67 -5.29 1.84
CA GLU A 49 4.89 -4.91 1.13
C GLU A 49 5.73 -3.90 1.92
N ILE A 50 5.08 -2.91 2.54
CA ILE A 50 5.76 -1.93 3.40
C ILE A 50 6.44 -2.63 4.58
N GLN A 51 5.77 -3.57 5.23
CA GLN A 51 6.36 -4.34 6.32
C GLN A 51 7.55 -5.16 5.85
N ARG A 52 7.45 -5.79 4.69
CA ARG A 52 8.55 -6.55 4.09
C ARG A 52 9.75 -5.65 3.80
N LEU A 53 9.49 -4.48 3.22
CA LEU A 53 10.54 -3.50 2.92
C LEU A 53 11.19 -2.95 4.18
N ASN A 54 10.42 -2.67 5.21
CA ASN A 54 10.94 -2.21 6.50
C ASN A 54 11.84 -3.26 7.15
N THR A 55 11.44 -4.52 7.09
CA THR A 55 12.27 -5.63 7.60
C THR A 55 13.56 -5.75 6.79
N ALA A 56 13.47 -5.64 5.47
CA ALA A 56 14.65 -5.69 4.59
C ALA A 56 15.60 -4.51 4.85
N LEU A 57 15.06 -3.31 5.07
CA LEU A 57 15.86 -2.13 5.42
C LEU A 57 16.57 -2.31 6.76
N ALA A 58 15.87 -2.81 7.77
CA ALA A 58 16.48 -3.08 9.06
C ALA A 58 17.63 -4.09 8.96
N ALA A 59 17.44 -5.15 8.16
CA ALA A 59 18.49 -6.14 7.92
C ALA A 59 19.69 -5.52 7.19
N LYS A 60 19.45 -4.64 6.22
CA LYS A 60 20.51 -3.93 5.52
C LYS A 60 21.27 -2.97 6.43
N ASP A 61 20.57 -2.28 7.31
CA ASP A 61 21.19 -1.38 8.27
C ASP A 61 22.12 -2.14 9.23
N GLU A 62 21.72 -3.32 9.69
CA GLU A 62 22.55 -4.18 10.52
C GLU A 62 23.78 -4.67 9.73
N GLU A 63 23.60 -5.03 8.47
CA GLU A 63 24.70 -5.46 7.59
C GLU A 63 25.71 -4.33 7.37
N ILE A 64 25.23 -3.11 7.15
CA ILE A 64 26.08 -1.93 7.00
C ILE A 64 26.88 -1.68 8.28
N LYS A 65 26.25 -1.78 9.44
CA LYS A 65 26.94 -1.65 10.74
C LYS A 65 28.04 -2.66 10.89
N MET A 66 27.80 -3.91 10.53
CA MET A 66 28.80 -4.95 10.57
C MET A 66 30.00 -4.63 9.69
N TYR A 67 29.75 -4.15 8.46
CA TYR A 67 30.82 -3.77 7.55
C TYR A 67 31.60 -2.55 8.04
N VAL A 68 30.94 -1.56 8.59
CA VAL A 68 31.59 -0.38 9.18
C VAL A 68 32.51 -0.81 10.34
N ASP A 69 32.04 -1.71 11.20
CA ASP A 69 32.81 -2.21 12.31
C ASP A 69 34.03 -3.03 11.84
N GLU A 70 33.85 -3.86 10.80
CA GLU A 70 34.95 -4.61 10.20
C GLU A 70 36.00 -3.70 9.60
N LEU A 71 35.58 -2.64 8.89
CA LEU A 71 36.50 -1.66 8.30
C LEU A 71 37.28 -0.92 9.39
N ALA A 72 36.62 -0.53 10.47
CA ALA A 72 37.27 0.12 11.59
C ALA A 72 38.31 -0.80 12.27
N ALA A 73 37.96 -2.07 12.43
CA ALA A 73 38.90 -3.06 12.99
C ALA A 73 40.12 -3.26 12.08
N LYS A 74 39.91 -3.30 10.77
CA LYS A 74 40.99 -3.41 9.79
C LYS A 74 41.88 -2.18 9.76
N ASP A 75 41.32 -1.00 9.90
CA ASP A 75 42.12 0.23 10.02
C ASP A 75 43.01 0.21 11.23
N VAL A 76 42.53 -0.27 12.39
CA VAL A 76 43.34 -0.43 13.60
C VAL A 76 44.47 -1.42 13.37
N GLU A 77 44.20 -2.54 12.73
CA GLU A 77 45.23 -3.54 12.38
C GLU A 77 46.31 -2.96 11.48
N ILE A 78 45.91 -2.21 10.44
CA ILE A 78 46.83 -1.56 9.50
C ILE A 78 47.71 -0.53 10.24
N GLU A 79 47.13 0.30 11.09
CA GLU A 79 47.84 1.28 11.89
C GLU A 79 48.86 0.61 12.79
N ALA A 80 48.50 -0.51 13.43
CA ALA A 80 49.39 -1.27 14.25
C ALA A 80 50.60 -1.83 13.46
N ILE A 81 50.33 -2.33 12.26
CA ILE A 81 51.36 -2.83 11.37
C ILE A 81 52.28 -1.70 10.91
N VAL A 82 51.74 -0.56 10.52
CA VAL A 82 52.49 0.63 10.12
C VAL A 82 53.38 1.11 11.26
N SER A 83 52.84 1.22 12.47
CA SER A 83 53.61 1.63 13.61
C SER A 83 54.76 0.68 13.94
N LYS A 84 54.53 -0.62 13.77
CA LYS A 84 55.56 -1.64 13.98
C LYS A 84 56.70 -1.52 12.95
N ILE A 85 56.33 -1.30 11.69
CA ILE A 85 57.32 -1.09 10.62
C ILE A 85 58.14 0.17 10.89
N GLU A 86 57.47 1.27 11.22
CA GLU A 86 58.16 2.53 11.58
C GLU A 86 59.13 2.35 12.71
N SER A 87 58.72 1.58 13.72
CA SER A 87 59.57 1.27 14.85
C SER A 87 60.78 0.46 14.48
N LEU A 88 60.66 -0.45 13.51
CA LEU A 88 61.75 -1.25 13.02
C LEU A 88 62.73 -0.47 12.15
N LEU A 89 62.24 0.55 11.47
CA LEU A 89 63.06 1.40 10.59
C LEU A 89 63.77 2.54 11.32
N GLY A 90 63.15 2.95 12.40
CA GLY A 90 63.66 4.05 13.19
C GLY A 90 64.56 3.67 14.26
#